data_42179455404d8c7b58dc3874ef7d07bb
#
_entry.id   42179455404d8c7b58dc3874ef7d07bb
#
_cell.length_a   1.000
_cell.length_b   1.000
_cell.length_c   1.000
_cell.angle_alpha   90.00
_cell.angle_beta   90.00
_cell.angle_gamma   90.00
#
_symmetry.space_group_name_H-M   'P 1'
#
loop_
_entity.id
_entity.type
_entity.pdbx_description
1 polymer ?
#
loop_
_entity_poly.entity_id
_entity_poly.type
_entity_poly.pdbx_seq_one_letter_code
_entity_poly.pdbx_strand_id
1 'polypeptide(L)'
;MVAAATAVDNGATVIVLEKMVMLGGNTARSEGNMSAMDPEPEKLLPMTQAVRDIIAKYTNPKPSFRRRFSSSSQSGKKYIFDSPELFALQTIVGGNCKNDAKLVLTMTRNATAAMKWLDVQSDMTWFHVPRSWVDVGIGGLYPRGQWPCQADGKTPISTYDAYIRPLAAKVEAAGNSIYKNMKVVSVERVFSGRSVVLAAGGYGANLQMVKKYNDISVTVTSNSPATTGEVLEEAVAAGAGLTGMEWIQIHPHGNPKNGELESTIAARPSDTPYVNCDGLRFVDETGRRDEISYGILKQTGQVAFSIYDQRTIEEKKIESAIAHGYAFKADTLEDLARQAGIDWKNFEKTMKAYNEASVSQNTKSLPVPKILIGNPVVKAPFYAVPITTTIHHTMGGLRINEKTQVLDKNGNVIPGLYAAGEITGGIHGGNRLGRNALTDLLVFGHIAGHEVAKVK
;
A
#
# COMPACT_ATOMS: atom_id res chain seq x y z
N MET A 1 11.42 -1.53 -14.23
CA MET A 1 11.67 -0.35 -15.12
C MET A 1 12.53 0.71 -14.46
N VAL A 2 12.29 1.12 -13.19
CA VAL A 2 13.11 2.17 -12.52
C VAL A 2 14.61 1.85 -12.55
N ALA A 3 14.99 0.63 -12.12
CA ALA A 3 16.41 0.22 -12.13
C ALA A 3 17.03 0.23 -13.54
N ALA A 4 16.28 -0.23 -14.54
CA ALA A 4 16.76 -0.26 -15.93
C ALA A 4 16.96 1.18 -16.47
N ALA A 5 15.98 2.06 -16.31
CA ALA A 5 16.09 3.45 -16.75
C ALA A 5 17.23 4.20 -16.04
N THR A 6 17.39 3.99 -14.72
CA THR A 6 18.49 4.59 -13.97
C THR A 6 19.85 4.03 -14.40
N ALA A 7 19.97 2.73 -14.68
CA ALA A 7 21.21 2.13 -15.18
C ALA A 7 21.60 2.73 -16.54
N VAL A 8 20.63 2.89 -17.44
CA VAL A 8 20.80 3.55 -18.75
C VAL A 8 21.26 4.98 -18.58
N ASP A 9 20.67 5.78 -17.66
CA ASP A 9 21.09 7.15 -17.35
C ASP A 9 22.57 7.23 -16.90
N ASN A 10 23.08 6.14 -16.35
CA ASN A 10 24.47 6.04 -15.89
C ASN A 10 25.37 5.26 -16.87
N GLY A 11 24.94 5.13 -18.14
CA GLY A 11 25.73 4.59 -19.22
C GLY A 11 25.82 3.06 -19.29
N ALA A 12 24.98 2.34 -18.56
CA ALA A 12 24.95 0.88 -18.65
C ALA A 12 24.09 0.41 -19.83
N THR A 13 24.50 -0.69 -20.47
CA THR A 13 23.65 -1.46 -21.39
C THR A 13 22.80 -2.43 -20.57
N VAL A 14 21.50 -2.47 -20.84
CA VAL A 14 20.56 -3.30 -20.08
C VAL A 14 19.72 -4.22 -20.97
N ILE A 15 19.33 -5.36 -20.44
CA ILE A 15 18.31 -6.24 -21.00
C ILE A 15 17.22 -6.39 -19.93
N VAL A 16 15.97 -6.14 -20.30
CA VAL A 16 14.82 -6.34 -19.42
C VAL A 16 14.05 -7.56 -19.87
N LEU A 17 13.79 -8.47 -18.93
CA LEU A 17 12.99 -9.68 -19.16
C LEU A 17 11.67 -9.55 -18.38
N GLU A 18 10.53 -9.66 -19.07
CA GLU A 18 9.19 -9.64 -18.48
C GLU A 18 8.43 -10.90 -18.89
N LYS A 19 7.90 -11.62 -17.91
CA LYS A 19 7.16 -12.86 -18.16
C LYS A 19 5.80 -12.65 -18.83
N MET A 20 5.18 -11.49 -18.59
CA MET A 20 3.85 -11.15 -19.11
C MET A 20 3.94 -10.45 -20.48
N VAL A 21 2.79 -10.39 -21.16
CA VAL A 21 2.62 -9.60 -22.39
C VAL A 21 2.70 -8.10 -22.13
N MET A 22 2.36 -7.67 -20.91
CA MET A 22 2.38 -6.27 -20.47
C MET A 22 3.39 -6.06 -19.36
N LEU A 23 4.08 -4.92 -19.39
CA LEU A 23 4.97 -4.47 -18.34
C LEU A 23 4.18 -3.95 -17.12
N GLY A 24 4.78 -4.03 -15.94
CA GLY A 24 4.34 -3.28 -14.77
C GLY A 24 3.76 -4.10 -13.62
N GLY A 25 3.29 -5.32 -13.84
CA GLY A 25 2.81 -6.20 -12.77
C GLY A 25 1.83 -5.52 -11.79
N ASN A 26 2.07 -5.65 -10.48
CA ASN A 26 1.26 -4.99 -9.44
C ASN A 26 1.35 -3.46 -9.49
N THR A 27 2.48 -2.89 -9.94
CA THR A 27 2.64 -1.44 -10.06
C THR A 27 1.60 -0.85 -11.00
N ALA A 28 1.42 -1.43 -12.19
CA ALA A 28 0.44 -0.95 -13.17
C ALA A 28 -1.02 -1.10 -12.70
N ARG A 29 -1.30 -1.99 -11.76
CA ARG A 29 -2.64 -2.22 -11.17
C ARG A 29 -2.93 -1.31 -9.97
N SER A 30 -1.95 -0.55 -9.50
CA SER A 30 -2.10 0.34 -8.35
C SER A 30 -2.64 1.72 -8.78
N GLU A 31 -3.05 2.51 -7.78
CA GLU A 31 -3.51 3.89 -8.01
C GLU A 31 -2.37 4.89 -8.29
N GLY A 32 -1.12 4.46 -8.25
CA GLY A 32 0.05 5.27 -8.58
C GLY A 32 0.52 6.19 -7.47
N ASN A 33 -0.20 6.31 -6.36
CA ASN A 33 0.21 7.24 -5.35
C ASN A 33 1.31 6.68 -4.43
N MET A 34 2.30 7.52 -4.14
CA MET A 34 3.44 7.20 -3.28
C MET A 34 3.48 8.07 -2.02
N SER A 35 4.25 7.65 -1.03
CA SER A 35 4.56 8.46 0.15
C SER A 35 5.90 9.17 -0.04
N ALA A 36 5.87 10.49 -0.12
CA ALA A 36 7.07 11.32 -0.08
C ALA A 36 6.79 12.56 0.77
N MET A 37 7.82 13.14 1.35
CA MET A 37 7.68 14.42 2.03
C MET A 37 7.25 15.48 1.04
N ASP A 38 6.41 16.41 1.50
CA ASP A 38 6.07 17.60 0.74
C ASP A 38 7.38 18.35 0.39
N PRO A 39 7.61 18.69 -0.88
CA PRO A 39 8.76 19.51 -1.26
C PRO A 39 8.73 20.93 -0.64
N GLU A 40 7.60 21.39 -0.13
CA GLU A 40 7.48 22.61 0.68
C GLU A 40 7.72 22.26 2.15
N PRO A 41 8.93 22.50 2.70
CA PRO A 41 9.37 21.90 3.97
C PRO A 41 8.72 22.46 5.23
N GLU A 42 7.81 23.44 5.14
CA GLU A 42 7.39 24.22 6.31
C GLU A 42 5.91 24.09 6.68
N LYS A 43 5.17 23.13 6.11
CA LYS A 43 3.77 22.91 6.50
C LYS A 43 3.69 22.34 7.91
N LEU A 44 3.50 23.23 8.87
CA LEU A 44 3.16 22.84 10.24
C LEU A 44 1.69 22.36 10.27
N LEU A 45 1.47 21.12 10.68
CA LEU A 45 0.14 20.60 10.90
C LEU A 45 -0.29 20.79 12.36
N PRO A 46 -1.53 21.23 12.63
CA PRO A 46 -2.05 21.32 13.99
C PRO A 46 -2.06 19.96 14.69
N MET A 47 -1.62 19.92 15.93
CA MET A 47 -1.72 18.74 16.80
C MET A 47 -3.18 18.60 17.29
N THR A 48 -4.02 18.04 16.44
CA THR A 48 -5.44 17.80 16.77
C THR A 48 -5.61 16.69 17.81
N GLN A 49 -6.80 16.56 18.40
CA GLN A 49 -7.10 15.46 19.32
C GLN A 49 -6.95 14.10 18.60
N ALA A 50 -7.40 13.99 17.35
CA ALA A 50 -7.24 12.79 16.55
C ALA A 50 -5.77 12.40 16.37
N VAL A 51 -4.85 13.36 16.15
CA VAL A 51 -3.41 13.10 16.08
C VAL A 51 -2.89 12.57 17.43
N ARG A 52 -3.32 13.14 18.54
CA ARG A 52 -2.94 12.68 19.89
C ARG A 52 -3.43 11.25 20.15
N ASP A 53 -4.64 10.92 19.73
CA ASP A 53 -5.24 9.61 19.90
C ASP A 53 -4.51 8.55 19.05
N ILE A 54 -4.12 8.89 17.81
CA ILE A 54 -3.26 8.04 16.97
C ILE A 54 -1.91 7.79 17.67
N ILE A 55 -1.25 8.84 18.16
CA ILE A 55 0.01 8.70 18.89
C ILE A 55 -0.19 7.80 20.12
N ALA A 56 -1.21 8.05 20.94
CA ALA A 56 -1.49 7.26 22.13
C ALA A 56 -1.76 5.78 21.78
N LYS A 57 -2.58 5.51 20.77
CA LYS A 57 -2.91 4.14 20.33
C LYS A 57 -1.67 3.34 19.92
N TYR A 58 -0.77 3.95 19.14
CA TYR A 58 0.32 3.21 18.51
C TYR A 58 1.67 3.32 19.23
N THR A 59 1.86 4.29 20.15
CA THR A 59 3.13 4.45 20.88
C THR A 59 3.09 3.96 22.33
N ASN A 60 1.91 3.70 22.89
CA ASN A 60 1.72 3.41 24.30
C ASN A 60 1.89 1.95 24.76
N PRO A 61 2.02 0.90 23.94
CA PRO A 61 1.97 -0.49 24.44
C PRO A 61 3.31 -1.16 24.73
N LYS A 62 4.49 -0.59 24.45
CA LYS A 62 5.76 -1.31 24.67
C LYS A 62 6.79 -0.50 25.49
N PRO A 63 7.31 -1.03 26.61
CA PRO A 63 8.32 -0.35 27.46
C PRO A 63 9.61 0.05 26.74
N SER A 64 10.02 -0.72 25.71
CA SER A 64 11.20 -0.43 24.90
C SER A 64 11.03 0.83 24.00
N PHE A 65 9.81 1.16 23.67
CA PHE A 65 9.49 2.36 22.88
C PHE A 65 9.48 3.62 23.75
N ARG A 66 9.04 3.54 25.02
CA ARG A 66 9.05 4.67 25.96
C ARG A 66 10.42 5.29 26.13
N ARG A 67 11.51 4.51 26.17
CA ARG A 67 12.86 5.02 26.36
C ARG A 67 13.41 5.85 25.20
N ARG A 68 12.97 5.58 23.97
CA ARG A 68 13.43 6.34 22.79
C ARG A 68 12.58 7.58 22.48
N PHE A 69 11.36 7.65 22.99
CA PHE A 69 10.39 8.72 22.68
C PHE A 69 10.02 9.58 23.89
N SER A 70 10.42 9.23 25.12
CA SER A 70 10.08 9.98 26.31
C SER A 70 10.79 11.34 26.44
N SER A 71 11.85 11.56 25.67
CA SER A 71 12.57 12.84 25.67
C SER A 71 12.00 13.90 24.71
N SER A 72 11.10 13.52 23.80
CA SER A 72 10.37 14.47 22.97
C SER A 72 8.90 14.39 23.32
N SER A 73 8.48 15.01 24.43
CA SER A 73 7.07 15.17 24.79
C SER A 73 6.36 16.02 23.72
N GLN A 74 5.99 15.40 22.61
CA GLN A 74 5.16 16.03 21.57
C GLN A 74 3.75 16.32 22.11
N SER A 75 3.38 15.75 23.26
CA SER A 75 2.06 15.94 23.88
C SER A 75 1.72 17.39 24.22
N GLY A 76 2.74 18.25 24.45
CA GLY A 76 2.56 19.68 24.71
C GLY A 76 2.70 20.57 23.48
N LYS A 77 3.10 20.04 22.33
CA LYS A 77 3.33 20.88 21.13
C LYS A 77 2.01 21.15 20.39
N LYS A 78 1.91 22.36 19.84
CA LYS A 78 0.74 22.80 19.06
C LYS A 78 0.77 22.29 17.61
N TYR A 79 1.96 21.89 17.10
CA TYR A 79 2.20 21.54 15.71
C TYR A 79 3.13 20.34 15.57
N ILE A 80 2.98 19.62 14.47
CA ILE A 80 3.87 18.57 13.99
C ILE A 80 4.43 18.98 12.62
N PHE A 81 5.71 18.73 12.37
CA PHE A 81 6.35 18.95 11.07
C PHE A 81 6.86 17.62 10.50
N ASP A 82 7.02 17.55 9.19
CA ASP A 82 7.52 16.35 8.53
C ASP A 82 9.05 16.28 8.52
N SER A 83 9.56 15.06 8.52
CA SER A 83 10.98 14.74 8.32
C SER A 83 11.15 13.28 7.89
N PRO A 84 12.31 12.93 7.28
CA PRO A 84 12.62 11.53 6.97
C PRO A 84 12.56 10.63 8.21
N GLU A 85 12.94 11.14 9.37
CA GLU A 85 12.93 10.43 10.64
C GLU A 85 11.50 10.21 11.16
N LEU A 86 10.59 11.18 11.02
CA LEU A 86 9.18 11.01 11.33
C LEU A 86 8.52 9.99 10.39
N PHE A 87 8.86 10.04 9.11
CA PHE A 87 8.39 9.08 8.13
C PHE A 87 8.91 7.67 8.44
N ALA A 88 10.20 7.53 8.79
CA ALA A 88 10.78 6.27 9.21
C ALA A 88 10.10 5.73 10.48
N LEU A 89 9.85 6.60 11.46
CA LEU A 89 9.14 6.24 12.68
C LEU A 89 7.75 5.67 12.39
N GLN A 90 6.95 6.36 11.57
CA GLN A 90 5.61 5.87 11.19
C GLN A 90 5.70 4.51 10.50
N THR A 91 6.66 4.32 9.58
CA THR A 91 6.87 3.07 8.87
C THR A 91 7.26 1.94 9.82
N ILE A 92 8.19 2.19 10.76
CA ILE A 92 8.63 1.18 11.75
C ILE A 92 7.51 0.81 12.71
N VAL A 93 6.79 1.79 13.24
CA VAL A 93 5.66 1.53 14.15
C VAL A 93 4.53 0.83 13.41
N GLY A 94 4.19 1.29 12.20
CA GLY A 94 3.20 0.66 11.33
C GLY A 94 3.56 -0.79 10.97
N GLY A 95 4.84 -1.08 10.81
CA GLY A 95 5.40 -2.41 10.57
C GLY A 95 5.59 -3.27 11.83
N ASN A 96 4.97 -2.91 12.96
CA ASN A 96 5.10 -3.62 14.24
C ASN A 96 6.54 -3.74 14.75
N CYS A 97 7.42 -2.81 14.38
CA CYS A 97 8.85 -2.82 14.71
C CYS A 97 9.59 -4.08 14.23
N LYS A 98 9.15 -4.67 13.13
CA LYS A 98 9.75 -5.84 12.47
C LYS A 98 10.59 -5.48 11.24
N ASN A 99 10.72 -4.18 10.97
CA ASN A 99 11.48 -3.62 9.86
C ASN A 99 12.98 -3.67 10.14
N ASP A 100 13.78 -3.72 9.07
CA ASP A 100 15.17 -3.29 9.12
C ASP A 100 15.23 -1.75 9.11
N ALA A 101 15.66 -1.17 10.22
CA ALA A 101 15.67 0.29 10.39
C ALA A 101 16.60 1.02 9.39
N LYS A 102 17.66 0.36 8.91
CA LYS A 102 18.58 0.94 7.93
C LYS A 102 17.90 1.06 6.56
N LEU A 103 17.21 0.00 6.14
CA LEU A 103 16.44 0.02 4.89
C LEU A 103 15.31 1.04 4.95
N VAL A 104 14.59 1.13 6.08
CA VAL A 104 13.55 2.15 6.24
C VAL A 104 14.13 3.57 6.15
N LEU A 105 15.25 3.86 6.83
CA LEU A 105 15.88 5.17 6.74
C LEU A 105 16.41 5.46 5.34
N THR A 106 16.94 4.46 4.63
CA THR A 106 17.33 4.59 3.24
C THR A 106 16.13 4.97 2.37
N MET A 107 15.00 4.28 2.51
CA MET A 107 13.77 4.61 1.79
C MET A 107 13.32 6.04 2.07
N THR A 108 13.17 6.41 3.34
CA THR A 108 12.55 7.69 3.71
C THR A 108 13.41 8.91 3.40
N ARG A 109 14.74 8.78 3.50
CA ARG A 109 15.68 9.86 3.17
C ARG A 109 15.80 10.12 1.68
N ASN A 110 15.53 9.10 0.84
CA ASN A 110 15.64 9.21 -0.61
C ASN A 110 14.27 9.38 -1.31
N ALA A 111 13.14 9.28 -0.60
CA ALA A 111 11.80 9.30 -1.18
C ALA A 111 11.53 10.55 -2.04
N THR A 112 11.82 11.75 -1.52
CA THR A 112 11.57 13.00 -2.25
C THR A 112 12.49 13.17 -3.46
N ALA A 113 13.77 12.74 -3.34
CA ALA A 113 14.70 12.79 -4.46
C ALA A 113 14.28 11.83 -5.59
N ALA A 114 13.89 10.61 -5.24
CA ALA A 114 13.39 9.63 -6.20
C ALA A 114 12.08 10.08 -6.87
N MET A 115 11.17 10.71 -6.11
CA MET A 115 9.95 11.33 -6.64
C MET A 115 10.29 12.38 -7.70
N LYS A 116 11.16 13.34 -7.39
CA LYS A 116 11.60 14.39 -8.33
C LYS A 116 12.32 13.84 -9.56
N TRP A 117 13.08 12.75 -9.39
CA TRP A 117 13.68 12.07 -10.55
C TRP A 117 12.58 11.53 -11.49
N LEU A 118 11.53 10.91 -10.95
CA LEU A 118 10.42 10.39 -11.77
C LEU A 118 9.66 11.50 -12.49
N ASP A 119 9.48 12.68 -11.87
CA ASP A 119 8.83 13.85 -12.49
C ASP A 119 9.48 14.19 -13.84
N VAL A 120 10.82 14.27 -13.82
CA VAL A 120 11.62 14.58 -15.00
C VAL A 120 11.52 13.47 -16.07
N GLN A 121 11.47 12.20 -15.62
CA GLN A 121 11.40 11.07 -16.56
C GLN A 121 10.05 10.96 -17.27
N SER A 122 8.98 11.41 -16.62
CA SER A 122 7.60 11.14 -17.03
C SER A 122 6.84 12.38 -17.50
N ASP A 123 7.49 13.54 -17.49
CA ASP A 123 6.88 14.86 -17.82
C ASP A 123 5.53 15.04 -17.09
N MET A 124 5.55 14.84 -15.79
CA MET A 124 4.37 14.89 -14.92
C MET A 124 4.62 15.74 -13.69
N THR A 125 3.56 15.96 -12.92
CA THR A 125 3.64 16.60 -11.59
C THR A 125 2.86 15.76 -10.56
N TRP A 126 2.83 16.26 -9.33
CA TRP A 126 2.19 15.55 -8.22
C TRP A 126 1.09 16.38 -7.60
N PHE A 127 -0.02 15.72 -7.30
CA PHE A 127 -1.06 16.25 -6.45
C PHE A 127 -0.84 15.74 -5.03
N HIS A 128 -0.66 16.66 -4.09
CA HIS A 128 -0.55 16.32 -2.68
C HIS A 128 -1.92 15.93 -2.12
N VAL A 129 -2.06 14.67 -1.71
CA VAL A 129 -3.33 14.13 -1.22
C VAL A 129 -3.66 14.73 0.16
N PRO A 130 -4.81 15.41 0.31
CA PRO A 130 -5.22 15.95 1.60
C PRO A 130 -5.35 14.86 2.67
N ARG A 131 -5.03 15.19 3.91
CA ARG A 131 -5.12 14.27 5.06
C ARG A 131 -6.48 13.60 5.20
N SER A 132 -7.56 14.33 4.89
CA SER A 132 -8.93 13.84 5.01
C SER A 132 -9.25 12.66 4.08
N TRP A 133 -8.41 12.36 3.10
CA TRP A 133 -8.76 11.40 2.05
C TRP A 133 -8.31 9.98 2.35
N VAL A 134 -7.18 9.76 3.04
CA VAL A 134 -6.57 8.43 2.91
C VAL A 134 -5.83 7.91 4.13
N ASP A 135 -5.53 8.73 5.13
CA ASP A 135 -4.60 8.32 6.16
C ASP A 135 -5.29 7.68 7.36
N VAL A 136 -5.00 6.41 7.53
CA VAL A 136 -5.53 5.57 8.60
C VAL A 136 -4.41 5.10 9.52
N GLY A 137 -4.75 4.90 10.79
CA GLY A 137 -3.80 4.44 11.79
C GLY A 137 -2.61 5.38 11.95
N ILE A 138 -1.43 4.80 12.20
CA ILE A 138 -0.19 5.58 12.39
C ILE A 138 0.25 6.30 11.11
N GLY A 139 -0.16 5.84 9.95
CA GLY A 139 0.09 6.51 8.66
C GLY A 139 -0.59 7.87 8.56
N GLY A 140 -1.71 8.06 9.26
CA GLY A 140 -2.45 9.33 9.32
C GLY A 140 -1.83 10.40 10.20
N LEU A 141 -0.70 10.14 10.84
CA LEU A 141 -0.02 11.12 11.70
C LEU A 141 0.44 12.34 10.91
N TYR A 142 1.03 12.12 9.72
CA TYR A 142 1.37 13.18 8.77
C TYR A 142 0.99 12.73 7.34
N PRO A 143 0.25 13.52 6.55
CA PRO A 143 -0.13 13.17 5.19
C PRO A 143 1.08 13.29 4.26
N ARG A 144 1.42 12.22 3.52
CA ARG A 144 2.53 12.17 2.56
C ARG A 144 2.13 11.63 1.20
N GLY A 145 0.83 11.49 0.97
CA GLY A 145 0.34 10.99 -0.30
C GLY A 145 0.65 11.95 -1.43
N GLN A 146 1.34 11.46 -2.46
CA GLN A 146 1.63 12.17 -3.70
C GLN A 146 0.99 11.37 -4.84
N TRP A 147 0.07 11.96 -5.56
CA TRP A 147 -0.64 11.32 -6.67
C TRP A 147 -0.12 11.86 -8.00
N PRO A 148 0.27 11.00 -8.95
CA PRO A 148 0.78 11.47 -10.24
C PRO A 148 -0.32 12.14 -11.06
N CYS A 149 -0.01 13.34 -11.57
CA CYS A 149 -0.94 14.17 -12.34
C CYS A 149 -0.26 14.70 -13.60
N GLN A 150 -1.07 15.12 -14.55
CA GLN A 150 -0.60 15.93 -15.68
C GLN A 150 -0.02 17.25 -15.19
N ALA A 151 0.62 17.99 -16.08
CA ALA A 151 1.24 19.29 -15.79
C ALA A 151 0.26 20.33 -15.18
N ASP A 152 -1.05 20.12 -15.31
CA ASP A 152 -2.09 20.95 -14.68
C ASP A 152 -2.21 20.77 -13.16
N GLY A 153 -1.50 19.77 -12.59
CA GLY A 153 -1.50 19.46 -11.15
C GLY A 153 -2.82 18.91 -10.62
N LYS A 154 -3.75 18.50 -11.48
CA LYS A 154 -5.12 18.09 -11.10
C LYS A 154 -5.60 16.83 -11.81
N THR A 155 -5.31 16.68 -13.09
CA THR A 155 -5.76 15.53 -13.87
C THR A 155 -4.92 14.30 -13.56
N PRO A 156 -5.50 13.25 -12.92
CA PRO A 156 -4.75 12.04 -12.59
C PRO A 156 -4.17 11.37 -13.83
N ILE A 157 -2.98 10.80 -13.67
CA ILE A 157 -2.34 9.95 -14.67
C ILE A 157 -2.39 8.50 -14.18
N SER A 158 -2.60 7.54 -15.08
CA SER A 158 -2.53 6.13 -14.73
C SER A 158 -1.13 5.77 -14.24
N THR A 159 -1.04 4.79 -13.35
CA THR A 159 0.28 4.32 -12.86
C THR A 159 1.14 3.78 -14.00
N TYR A 160 0.51 3.16 -15.00
CA TYR A 160 1.23 2.70 -16.18
C TYR A 160 1.88 3.87 -16.93
N ASP A 161 1.14 4.95 -17.11
CA ASP A 161 1.63 6.14 -17.84
C ASP A 161 2.63 6.95 -17.03
N ALA A 162 2.53 6.94 -15.71
CA ALA A 162 3.44 7.65 -14.82
C ALA A 162 4.77 6.90 -14.59
N TYR A 163 4.73 5.58 -14.37
CA TYR A 163 5.89 4.80 -13.90
C TYR A 163 6.46 3.83 -14.94
N ILE A 164 5.66 3.35 -15.90
CA ILE A 164 6.06 2.23 -16.74
C ILE A 164 6.39 2.67 -18.16
N ARG A 165 5.42 3.29 -18.85
CA ARG A 165 5.57 3.66 -20.24
C ARG A 165 6.75 4.60 -20.52
N PRO A 166 6.93 5.73 -19.78
CA PRO A 166 8.05 6.63 -20.04
C PRO A 166 9.41 5.99 -19.77
N LEU A 167 9.51 5.19 -18.70
CA LEU A 167 10.76 4.51 -18.37
C LEU A 167 11.09 3.40 -19.37
N ALA A 168 10.08 2.70 -19.89
CA ALA A 168 10.27 1.71 -20.95
C ALA A 168 10.74 2.38 -22.27
N ALA A 169 10.06 3.44 -22.67
CA ALA A 169 10.45 4.22 -23.85
C ALA A 169 11.88 4.76 -23.75
N LYS A 170 12.31 5.21 -22.58
CA LYS A 170 13.68 5.65 -22.33
C LYS A 170 14.70 4.52 -22.51
N VAL A 171 14.42 3.34 -21.96
CA VAL A 171 15.30 2.18 -22.12
C VAL A 171 15.44 1.79 -23.58
N GLU A 172 14.34 1.74 -24.34
CA GLU A 172 14.33 1.41 -25.75
C GLU A 172 15.01 2.48 -26.62
N ALA A 173 14.77 3.78 -26.35
CA ALA A 173 15.38 4.89 -27.05
C ALA A 173 16.92 4.94 -26.91
N ALA A 174 17.43 4.39 -25.79
CA ALA A 174 18.88 4.23 -25.60
C ALA A 174 19.46 2.96 -26.25
N GLY A 175 18.70 2.28 -27.13
CA GLY A 175 19.15 1.09 -27.85
C GLY A 175 19.15 -0.19 -27.02
N ASN A 176 18.49 -0.22 -25.89
CA ASN A 176 18.41 -1.40 -25.01
C ASN A 176 17.14 -2.23 -25.31
N SER A 177 17.12 -3.49 -24.90
CA SER A 177 16.06 -4.41 -25.26
C SER A 177 15.16 -4.76 -24.07
N ILE A 178 13.85 -4.76 -24.34
CA ILE A 178 12.81 -5.24 -23.42
C ILE A 178 12.12 -6.44 -24.05
N TYR A 179 12.33 -7.63 -23.49
CA TYR A 179 11.71 -8.87 -23.95
C TYR A 179 10.52 -9.23 -23.08
N LYS A 180 9.33 -9.28 -23.69
CA LYS A 180 8.08 -9.72 -23.05
C LYS A 180 7.83 -11.20 -23.35
N ASN A 181 6.93 -11.83 -22.57
CA ASN A 181 6.66 -13.27 -22.62
C ASN A 181 7.91 -14.12 -22.36
N MET A 182 8.86 -13.59 -21.60
CA MET A 182 10.12 -14.23 -21.25
C MET A 182 10.15 -14.57 -19.77
N LYS A 183 9.70 -15.79 -19.44
CA LYS A 183 9.76 -16.30 -18.06
C LYS A 183 11.21 -16.69 -17.72
N VAL A 184 11.72 -16.13 -16.62
CA VAL A 184 12.99 -16.58 -16.03
C VAL A 184 12.75 -17.91 -15.33
N VAL A 185 13.49 -18.93 -15.70
CA VAL A 185 13.36 -20.32 -15.19
C VAL A 185 14.51 -20.75 -14.30
N SER A 186 15.61 -19.99 -14.28
CA SER A 186 16.71 -20.16 -13.33
C SER A 186 17.49 -18.85 -13.19
N VAL A 187 18.14 -18.68 -12.05
CA VAL A 187 19.10 -17.59 -11.79
C VAL A 187 20.50 -18.21 -11.76
N GLU A 188 21.00 -18.52 -12.96
CA GLU A 188 22.35 -19.04 -13.15
C GLU A 188 23.24 -17.98 -13.79
N ARG A 189 24.59 -18.16 -13.69
CA ARG A 189 25.56 -17.26 -14.33
C ARG A 189 25.62 -17.39 -15.87
N VAL A 190 24.57 -17.85 -16.52
CA VAL A 190 24.53 -18.14 -17.97
C VAL A 190 24.40 -16.85 -18.81
N PHE A 191 23.80 -15.80 -18.29
CA PHE A 191 23.90 -14.49 -18.92
C PHE A 191 25.26 -13.87 -18.55
N SER A 192 26.09 -13.61 -19.51
CA SER A 192 27.39 -12.94 -19.37
C SER A 192 27.26 -11.44 -18.98
N GLY A 193 26.18 -11.09 -18.29
CA GLY A 193 25.99 -9.79 -17.69
C GLY A 193 26.82 -9.62 -16.42
N ARG A 194 27.37 -8.42 -16.21
CA ARG A 194 28.15 -8.10 -15.02
C ARG A 194 27.32 -8.10 -13.76
N SER A 195 26.00 -7.82 -13.88
CA SER A 195 25.08 -7.73 -12.76
C SER A 195 23.66 -8.08 -13.18
N VAL A 196 22.88 -8.62 -12.23
CA VAL A 196 21.46 -8.94 -12.38
C VAL A 196 20.67 -8.19 -11.31
N VAL A 197 19.57 -7.52 -11.70
CA VAL A 197 18.61 -6.91 -10.78
C VAL A 197 17.32 -7.71 -10.80
N LEU A 198 16.97 -8.33 -9.68
CA LEU A 198 15.72 -9.04 -9.50
C LEU A 198 14.62 -8.04 -9.06
N ALA A 199 13.57 -7.91 -9.89
CA ALA A 199 12.46 -7.00 -9.65
C ALA A 199 11.11 -7.64 -10.04
N ALA A 200 10.97 -8.94 -9.81
CA ALA A 200 9.86 -9.77 -10.28
C ALA A 200 8.61 -9.72 -9.41
N GLY A 201 8.57 -8.85 -8.40
CA GLY A 201 7.47 -8.78 -7.44
C GLY A 201 7.52 -9.86 -6.36
N GLY A 202 6.50 -9.88 -5.50
CA GLY A 202 6.39 -10.84 -4.41
C GLY A 202 5.74 -12.17 -4.82
N TYR A 203 5.04 -12.81 -3.87
CA TYR A 203 4.37 -14.12 -4.07
C TYR A 203 2.88 -14.09 -3.72
N GLY A 204 2.25 -12.89 -3.67
CA GLY A 204 0.87 -12.72 -3.21
C GLY A 204 -0.21 -13.38 -4.08
N ALA A 205 0.08 -13.76 -5.34
CA ALA A 205 -0.82 -14.53 -6.20
C ALA A 205 -0.64 -16.05 -6.04
N ASN A 206 0.41 -16.51 -5.38
CA ASN A 206 0.64 -17.92 -5.08
C ASN A 206 0.12 -18.26 -3.68
N LEU A 207 -1.17 -18.57 -3.56
CA LEU A 207 -1.81 -18.86 -2.28
C LEU A 207 -1.20 -20.09 -1.57
N GLN A 208 -0.59 -21.02 -2.29
CA GLN A 208 0.12 -22.15 -1.68
C GLN A 208 1.40 -21.68 -1.00
N MET A 209 2.16 -20.79 -1.65
CA MET A 209 3.35 -20.19 -1.06
C MET A 209 2.98 -19.26 0.11
N VAL A 210 1.87 -18.52 0.01
CA VAL A 210 1.33 -17.75 1.12
C VAL A 210 1.05 -18.64 2.33
N LYS A 211 0.32 -19.76 2.14
CA LYS A 211 0.02 -20.72 3.21
C LYS A 211 1.26 -21.40 3.79
N LYS A 212 2.30 -21.61 3.00
CA LYS A 212 3.57 -22.18 3.48
C LYS A 212 4.22 -21.33 4.58
N TYR A 213 4.07 -20.01 4.49
CA TYR A 213 4.72 -19.06 5.41
C TYR A 213 3.78 -18.39 6.39
N ASN A 214 2.47 -18.43 6.13
CA ASN A 214 1.47 -17.74 6.94
C ASN A 214 0.18 -18.57 7.05
N ASP A 215 -0.25 -18.83 8.27
CA ASP A 215 -1.50 -19.57 8.57
C ASP A 215 -2.71 -18.64 8.57
N ILE A 216 -3.06 -18.12 7.39
CA ILE A 216 -4.23 -17.25 7.20
C ILE A 216 -5.27 -17.91 6.29
N SER A 217 -6.54 -17.81 6.68
CA SER A 217 -7.68 -18.41 5.95
C SER A 217 -8.18 -17.55 4.78
N VAL A 218 -7.34 -16.74 4.15
CA VAL A 218 -7.69 -15.91 3.00
C VAL A 218 -7.53 -16.69 1.71
N THR A 219 -8.57 -16.67 0.86
CA THR A 219 -8.64 -17.46 -0.38
C THR A 219 -8.60 -16.64 -1.66
N VAL A 220 -8.57 -15.32 -1.55
CA VAL A 220 -8.56 -14.39 -2.69
C VAL A 220 -7.38 -13.44 -2.62
N THR A 221 -6.96 -12.93 -3.78
CA THR A 221 -5.81 -12.04 -3.90
C THR A 221 -6.11 -10.87 -4.85
N SER A 222 -5.60 -9.69 -4.52
CA SER A 222 -5.63 -8.51 -5.40
C SER A 222 -4.40 -8.42 -6.32
N ASN A 223 -3.50 -9.39 -6.22
CA ASN A 223 -2.24 -9.38 -6.96
C ASN A 223 -2.42 -9.71 -8.44
N SER A 224 -1.52 -9.18 -9.26
CA SER A 224 -1.33 -9.65 -10.63
C SER A 224 -1.05 -11.16 -10.64
N PRO A 225 -1.63 -11.93 -11.58
CA PRO A 225 -1.33 -13.36 -11.73
C PRO A 225 0.16 -13.66 -11.94
N ALA A 226 0.94 -12.65 -12.30
CA ALA A 226 2.39 -12.76 -12.45
C ALA A 226 3.16 -12.86 -11.12
N THR A 227 2.57 -12.44 -10.00
CA THR A 227 3.25 -12.29 -8.71
C THR A 227 3.23 -13.62 -7.95
N THR A 228 3.97 -14.60 -8.45
CA THR A 228 3.93 -16.02 -8.02
C THR A 228 5.11 -16.46 -7.19
N GLY A 229 6.16 -15.62 -7.00
CA GLY A 229 7.33 -15.95 -6.20
C GLY A 229 8.36 -16.85 -6.90
N GLU A 230 8.17 -17.18 -8.17
CA GLU A 230 9.09 -18.08 -8.91
C GLU A 230 10.54 -17.59 -8.90
N VAL A 231 10.78 -16.32 -9.25
CA VAL A 231 12.14 -15.73 -9.25
C VAL A 231 12.72 -15.66 -7.84
N LEU A 232 11.88 -15.52 -6.80
CA LEU A 232 12.32 -15.58 -5.42
C LEU A 232 12.84 -16.98 -5.06
N GLU A 233 12.16 -18.05 -5.49
CA GLU A 233 12.60 -19.44 -5.27
C GLU A 233 13.90 -19.73 -6.01
N GLU A 234 14.04 -19.25 -7.25
CA GLU A 234 15.28 -19.39 -8.04
C GLU A 234 16.46 -18.63 -7.40
N ALA A 235 16.21 -17.43 -6.87
CA ALA A 235 17.25 -16.69 -6.15
C ALA A 235 17.70 -17.43 -4.88
N VAL A 236 16.77 -18.07 -4.17
CA VAL A 236 17.10 -18.92 -3.00
C VAL A 236 17.92 -20.14 -3.42
N ALA A 237 17.59 -20.79 -4.54
CA ALA A 237 18.38 -21.88 -5.09
C ALA A 237 19.80 -21.43 -5.47
N ALA A 238 19.97 -20.17 -5.90
CA ALA A 238 21.27 -19.54 -6.15
C ALA A 238 22.00 -19.06 -4.87
N GLY A 239 21.44 -19.33 -3.68
CA GLY A 239 22.06 -19.03 -2.38
C GLY A 239 21.57 -17.78 -1.67
N ALA A 240 20.55 -17.08 -2.18
CA ALA A 240 20.03 -15.89 -1.55
C ALA A 240 19.35 -16.21 -0.19
N GLY A 241 19.51 -15.31 0.78
CA GLY A 241 18.84 -15.35 2.06
C GLY A 241 17.47 -14.68 2.00
N LEU A 242 16.54 -15.16 2.82
CA LEU A 242 15.19 -14.62 2.99
C LEU A 242 15.02 -13.91 4.33
N THR A 243 14.07 -13.00 4.39
CA THR A 243 13.65 -12.35 5.64
C THR A 243 12.16 -12.01 5.60
N GLY A 244 11.47 -12.13 6.75
CA GLY A 244 10.10 -11.67 6.94
C GLY A 244 9.04 -12.39 6.14
N MET A 245 9.29 -13.61 5.68
CA MET A 245 8.36 -14.38 4.84
C MET A 245 7.00 -14.63 5.50
N GLU A 246 6.95 -14.64 6.82
CA GLU A 246 5.73 -14.76 7.60
C GLU A 246 4.84 -13.50 7.56
N TRP A 247 5.33 -12.38 7.02
CA TRP A 247 4.61 -11.12 7.00
C TRP A 247 3.93 -10.86 5.66
N ILE A 248 2.61 -10.81 5.69
CA ILE A 248 1.75 -10.59 4.53
C ILE A 248 0.79 -9.47 4.85
N GLN A 249 0.65 -8.50 3.96
CA GLN A 249 -0.41 -7.52 4.07
C GLN A 249 -1.71 -8.09 3.52
N ILE A 250 -2.69 -8.14 4.38
CA ILE A 250 -4.09 -8.35 4.04
C ILE A 250 -4.77 -6.98 3.90
N HIS A 251 -5.70 -6.87 2.95
CA HIS A 251 -6.44 -5.65 2.67
C HIS A 251 -7.94 -5.88 2.86
N PRO A 252 -8.65 -4.97 3.56
CA PRO A 252 -10.06 -5.18 3.90
C PRO A 252 -11.05 -4.95 2.74
N HIS A 253 -10.62 -4.38 1.63
CA HIS A 253 -11.50 -3.97 0.54
C HIS A 253 -11.42 -4.90 -0.68
N GLY A 254 -11.17 -6.18 -0.47
CA GLY A 254 -11.25 -7.17 -1.54
C GLY A 254 -12.70 -7.44 -1.95
N ASN A 255 -12.94 -7.56 -3.24
CA ASN A 255 -14.20 -8.08 -3.75
C ASN A 255 -14.33 -9.57 -3.34
N PRO A 256 -15.44 -9.99 -2.72
CA PRO A 256 -15.60 -11.38 -2.29
C PRO A 256 -15.52 -12.42 -3.41
N LYS A 257 -15.75 -12.04 -4.66
CA LYS A 257 -15.74 -12.96 -5.81
C LYS A 257 -14.35 -13.22 -6.38
N ASN A 258 -13.50 -12.18 -6.44
CA ASN A 258 -12.22 -12.26 -7.17
C ASN A 258 -11.02 -11.68 -6.42
N GLY A 259 -11.24 -11.04 -5.26
CA GLY A 259 -10.19 -10.41 -4.45
C GLY A 259 -9.69 -9.05 -4.95
N GLU A 260 -10.16 -8.56 -6.08
CA GLU A 260 -9.77 -7.24 -6.60
C GLU A 260 -10.20 -6.13 -5.64
N LEU A 261 -9.43 -5.04 -5.60
CA LEU A 261 -9.72 -3.94 -4.68
C LEU A 261 -10.82 -3.04 -5.21
N GLU A 262 -11.93 -2.99 -4.49
CA GLU A 262 -13.03 -2.05 -4.71
C GLU A 262 -12.87 -0.75 -3.90
N SER A 263 -11.71 -0.57 -3.26
CA SER A 263 -11.40 0.61 -2.42
C SER A 263 -11.43 1.94 -3.18
N THR A 264 -11.37 1.87 -4.50
CA THR A 264 -11.44 3.05 -5.36
C THR A 264 -12.85 3.60 -5.55
N ILE A 265 -13.89 2.91 -5.05
CA ILE A 265 -15.28 3.35 -5.15
C ILE A 265 -15.56 4.50 -4.18
N ALA A 266 -14.95 4.49 -3.00
CA ALA A 266 -15.06 5.61 -2.06
C ALA A 266 -13.81 5.73 -1.17
N ALA A 267 -13.34 6.96 -1.02
CA ALA A 267 -11.99 7.24 -0.55
C ALA A 267 -11.88 7.63 0.93
N ARG A 268 -12.99 7.67 1.69
CA ARG A 268 -12.96 8.26 3.04
C ARG A 268 -13.39 7.29 4.12
N PRO A 269 -12.49 6.56 4.75
CA PRO A 269 -12.81 5.69 5.89
C PRO A 269 -13.52 6.42 7.03
N SER A 270 -13.25 7.74 7.21
CA SER A 270 -13.96 8.58 8.19
C SER A 270 -15.46 8.67 7.96
N ASP A 271 -15.89 8.67 6.69
CA ASP A 271 -17.28 8.88 6.28
C ASP A 271 -18.04 7.56 6.05
N THR A 272 -17.35 6.41 6.19
CA THR A 272 -17.87 5.12 5.76
C THR A 272 -17.96 4.16 6.94
N PRO A 273 -19.15 3.77 7.41
CA PRO A 273 -19.32 2.67 8.34
C PRO A 273 -19.22 1.31 7.63
N TYR A 274 -18.58 0.32 8.29
CA TYR A 274 -18.59 -1.07 7.85
C TYR A 274 -19.52 -1.87 8.74
N VAL A 275 -20.47 -2.56 8.12
CA VAL A 275 -21.43 -3.41 8.81
C VAL A 275 -21.33 -4.85 8.34
N ASN A 276 -21.62 -5.79 9.24
CA ASN A 276 -21.75 -7.21 8.89
C ASN A 276 -23.19 -7.54 8.42
N CYS A 277 -23.46 -8.79 8.06
CA CYS A 277 -24.81 -9.24 7.68
C CYS A 277 -25.84 -9.09 8.81
N ASP A 278 -25.40 -9.07 10.08
CA ASP A 278 -26.27 -8.81 11.24
C ASP A 278 -26.60 -7.31 11.41
N GLY A 279 -26.13 -6.45 10.52
CA GLY A 279 -26.36 -5.00 10.56
C GLY A 279 -25.55 -4.24 11.61
N LEU A 280 -24.50 -4.84 12.15
CA LEU A 280 -23.69 -4.27 13.24
C LEU A 280 -22.32 -3.81 12.74
N ARG A 281 -21.86 -2.63 13.21
CA ARG A 281 -20.45 -2.22 13.11
C ARG A 281 -19.61 -3.06 14.06
N PHE A 282 -18.41 -3.45 13.61
CA PHE A 282 -17.54 -4.39 14.34
C PHE A 282 -16.09 -3.92 14.46
N VAL A 283 -15.73 -2.79 13.83
CA VAL A 283 -14.34 -2.29 13.77
C VAL A 283 -14.31 -0.76 13.70
N ASP A 284 -13.18 -0.16 14.07
CA ASP A 284 -12.84 1.22 13.70
C ASP A 284 -12.31 1.22 12.26
N GLU A 285 -13.09 1.73 11.33
CA GLU A 285 -12.79 1.78 9.89
C GLU A 285 -11.60 2.68 9.56
N THR A 286 -11.15 3.50 10.52
CA THR A 286 -9.95 4.33 10.43
C THR A 286 -8.72 3.67 11.04
N GLY A 287 -8.83 2.41 11.45
CA GLY A 287 -7.75 1.59 11.95
C GLY A 287 -6.77 1.13 10.86
N ARG A 288 -5.80 0.31 11.27
CA ARG A 288 -4.85 -0.29 10.31
C ARG A 288 -5.56 -1.35 9.45
N ARG A 289 -5.04 -1.56 8.24
CA ARG A 289 -5.59 -2.55 7.29
C ARG A 289 -5.70 -3.95 7.87
N ASP A 290 -4.69 -4.41 8.60
CA ASP A 290 -4.68 -5.71 9.27
C ASP A 290 -5.74 -5.79 10.38
N GLU A 291 -5.88 -4.76 11.21
CA GLU A 291 -6.91 -4.70 12.26
C GLU A 291 -8.32 -4.84 11.66
N ILE A 292 -8.60 -4.08 10.59
CA ILE A 292 -9.90 -4.14 9.89
C ILE A 292 -10.09 -5.52 9.23
N SER A 293 -9.08 -6.02 8.54
CA SER A 293 -9.12 -7.31 7.86
C SER A 293 -9.38 -8.47 8.82
N TYR A 294 -8.68 -8.52 9.95
CA TYR A 294 -8.97 -9.52 11.00
C TYR A 294 -10.37 -9.34 11.61
N GLY A 295 -10.88 -8.11 11.66
CA GLY A 295 -12.26 -7.84 12.02
C GLY A 295 -13.24 -8.50 11.04
N ILE A 296 -13.02 -8.36 9.74
CA ILE A 296 -13.86 -8.97 8.68
C ILE A 296 -13.78 -10.50 8.73
N LEU A 297 -12.59 -11.07 8.89
CA LEU A 297 -12.42 -12.53 8.98
C LEU A 297 -13.20 -13.19 10.13
N LYS A 298 -13.58 -12.41 11.15
CA LYS A 298 -14.41 -12.88 12.27
C LYS A 298 -15.92 -12.80 12.00
N GLN A 299 -16.33 -12.13 10.90
CA GLN A 299 -17.75 -12.00 10.56
C GLN A 299 -18.25 -13.23 9.82
N THR A 300 -19.57 -13.45 9.87
CA THR A 300 -20.24 -14.53 9.14
C THR A 300 -19.94 -14.42 7.64
N GLY A 301 -19.49 -15.50 7.05
CA GLY A 301 -19.09 -15.56 5.63
C GLY A 301 -17.81 -14.79 5.31
N GLN A 302 -17.12 -14.23 6.32
CA GLN A 302 -15.92 -13.38 6.14
C GLN A 302 -16.17 -12.20 5.19
N VAL A 303 -17.38 -11.65 5.23
CA VAL A 303 -17.84 -10.52 4.42
C VAL A 303 -18.39 -9.43 5.32
N ALA A 304 -18.19 -8.20 4.90
CA ALA A 304 -18.82 -7.00 5.46
C ALA A 304 -19.29 -6.10 4.31
N PHE A 305 -19.99 -5.03 4.65
CA PHE A 305 -20.52 -4.06 3.69
C PHE A 305 -20.01 -2.66 4.06
N SER A 306 -19.37 -2.00 3.11
CA SER A 306 -19.07 -0.57 3.20
C SER A 306 -20.31 0.21 2.79
N ILE A 307 -20.80 1.09 3.67
CA ILE A 307 -22.05 1.84 3.44
C ILE A 307 -21.73 3.28 3.07
N TYR A 308 -22.32 3.75 1.97
CA TYR A 308 -22.08 5.06 1.40
C TYR A 308 -23.38 5.81 1.13
N ASP A 309 -23.29 7.14 1.04
CA ASP A 309 -24.33 7.97 0.43
C ASP A 309 -23.79 8.71 -0.81
N GLN A 310 -24.66 9.41 -1.53
CA GLN A 310 -24.34 10.11 -2.77
C GLN A 310 -23.13 11.07 -2.65
N ARG A 311 -22.82 11.60 -1.47
CA ARG A 311 -21.75 12.59 -1.26
C ARG A 311 -20.35 12.00 -1.23
N THR A 312 -20.23 10.70 -0.96
CA THR A 312 -18.95 10.05 -0.68
C THR A 312 -18.52 9.08 -1.77
N ILE A 313 -19.28 8.99 -2.87
CA ILE A 313 -19.09 8.01 -3.91
C ILE A 313 -18.68 8.64 -5.25
N GLU A 314 -17.82 7.97 -5.98
CA GLU A 314 -17.50 8.31 -7.37
C GLU A 314 -18.52 7.64 -8.30
N GLU A 315 -19.47 8.41 -8.84
CA GLU A 315 -20.64 7.93 -9.59
C GLU A 315 -20.29 6.93 -10.70
N LYS A 316 -19.31 7.24 -11.54
CA LYS A 316 -18.92 6.34 -12.66
C LYS A 316 -18.38 4.99 -12.19
N LYS A 317 -17.64 4.96 -11.07
CA LYS A 317 -17.06 3.73 -10.54
C LYS A 317 -18.13 2.86 -9.91
N ILE A 318 -19.05 3.46 -9.15
CA ILE A 318 -20.13 2.71 -8.51
C ILE A 318 -21.14 2.15 -9.51
N GLU A 319 -21.45 2.88 -10.58
CA GLU A 319 -22.32 2.39 -11.67
C GLU A 319 -21.73 1.14 -12.33
N SER A 320 -20.42 1.16 -12.60
CA SER A 320 -19.73 -0.03 -13.09
C SER A 320 -19.83 -1.20 -12.12
N ALA A 321 -19.60 -0.97 -10.82
CA ALA A 321 -19.70 -2.01 -9.81
C ALA A 321 -21.11 -2.59 -9.69
N ILE A 322 -22.14 -1.76 -9.77
CA ILE A 322 -23.55 -2.19 -9.78
C ILE A 322 -23.86 -3.03 -11.02
N ALA A 323 -23.46 -2.56 -12.21
CA ALA A 323 -23.67 -3.27 -13.47
C ALA A 323 -23.04 -4.68 -13.48
N HIS A 324 -21.91 -4.85 -12.78
CA HIS A 324 -21.24 -6.15 -12.62
C HIS A 324 -21.70 -6.94 -11.38
N GLY A 325 -22.71 -6.48 -10.65
CA GLY A 325 -23.23 -7.15 -9.46
C GLY A 325 -22.27 -7.15 -8.25
N TYR A 326 -21.47 -6.09 -8.11
CA TYR A 326 -20.52 -5.91 -7.02
C TYR A 326 -20.95 -4.84 -6.00
N ALA A 327 -22.07 -4.15 -6.24
CA ALA A 327 -22.60 -3.15 -5.33
C ALA A 327 -24.13 -3.11 -5.41
N PHE A 328 -24.74 -2.62 -4.34
CA PHE A 328 -26.18 -2.39 -4.24
C PHE A 328 -26.47 -0.90 -4.17
N LYS A 329 -27.62 -0.48 -4.71
CA LYS A 329 -28.10 0.91 -4.71
C LYS A 329 -29.57 0.94 -4.33
N ALA A 330 -29.95 1.84 -3.43
CA ALA A 330 -31.35 2.06 -3.07
C ALA A 330 -31.60 3.49 -2.62
N ASP A 331 -32.86 3.95 -2.68
CA ASP A 331 -33.27 5.26 -2.23
C ASP A 331 -33.53 5.31 -0.71
N THR A 332 -33.67 4.15 -0.06
CA THR A 332 -33.81 4.03 1.39
C THR A 332 -32.78 3.06 1.97
N LEU A 333 -32.39 3.25 3.24
CA LEU A 333 -31.51 2.32 3.94
C LEU A 333 -32.18 0.95 4.16
N GLU A 334 -33.52 0.90 4.30
CA GLU A 334 -34.29 -0.33 4.45
C GLU A 334 -34.23 -1.17 3.18
N ASP A 335 -34.49 -0.58 2.03
CA ASP A 335 -34.39 -1.25 0.73
C ASP A 335 -32.95 -1.70 0.44
N LEU A 336 -31.96 -0.89 0.83
CA LEU A 336 -30.56 -1.25 0.71
C LEU A 336 -30.24 -2.49 1.53
N ALA A 337 -30.67 -2.53 2.80
CA ALA A 337 -30.47 -3.66 3.69
C ALA A 337 -31.10 -4.94 3.12
N ARG A 338 -32.32 -4.85 2.62
CA ARG A 338 -33.04 -5.96 1.99
C ARG A 338 -32.30 -6.48 0.75
N GLN A 339 -31.82 -5.62 -0.13
CA GLN A 339 -31.06 -6.01 -1.33
C GLN A 339 -29.72 -6.66 -0.97
N ALA A 340 -29.01 -6.15 0.02
CA ALA A 340 -27.70 -6.63 0.45
C ALA A 340 -27.77 -7.83 1.41
N GLY A 341 -28.96 -8.23 1.88
CA GLY A 341 -29.10 -9.31 2.85
C GLY A 341 -28.62 -8.95 4.26
N ILE A 342 -28.76 -7.68 4.65
CA ILE A 342 -28.37 -7.15 5.98
C ILE A 342 -29.62 -7.14 6.88
N ASP A 343 -29.47 -7.54 8.16
CA ASP A 343 -30.54 -7.44 9.14
C ASP A 343 -30.96 -5.97 9.36
N TRP A 344 -32.16 -5.63 8.89
CA TRP A 344 -32.67 -4.25 8.93
C TRP A 344 -32.81 -3.69 10.34
N LYS A 345 -33.32 -4.50 11.27
CA LYS A 345 -33.63 -4.05 12.63
C LYS A 345 -32.37 -3.56 13.37
N ASN A 346 -31.27 -4.23 13.18
CA ASN A 346 -29.98 -3.85 13.75
C ASN A 346 -29.33 -2.74 12.93
N PHE A 347 -29.41 -2.83 11.59
CA PHE A 347 -28.82 -1.84 10.68
C PHE A 347 -29.43 -0.45 10.88
N GLU A 348 -30.75 -0.33 11.04
CA GLU A 348 -31.42 0.93 11.35
C GLU A 348 -30.82 1.59 12.60
N LYS A 349 -30.70 0.82 13.71
CA LYS A 349 -30.12 1.30 14.96
C LYS A 349 -28.65 1.69 14.80
N THR A 350 -27.89 0.90 14.07
CA THR A 350 -26.48 1.14 13.78
C THR A 350 -26.29 2.45 13.02
N MET A 351 -27.07 2.64 11.94
CA MET A 351 -26.98 3.85 11.11
C MET A 351 -27.45 5.10 11.84
N LYS A 352 -28.51 4.98 12.65
CA LYS A 352 -28.96 6.08 13.51
C LYS A 352 -27.86 6.52 14.48
N ALA A 353 -27.28 5.58 15.24
CA ALA A 353 -26.21 5.87 16.18
C ALA A 353 -24.97 6.45 15.48
N TYR A 354 -24.58 5.91 14.32
CA TYR A 354 -23.47 6.42 13.52
C TYR A 354 -23.70 7.87 13.08
N ASN A 355 -24.88 8.17 12.55
CA ASN A 355 -25.22 9.51 12.07
C ASN A 355 -25.29 10.54 13.23
N GLU A 356 -25.85 10.17 14.39
CA GLU A 356 -25.85 11.01 15.60
C GLU A 356 -24.42 11.28 16.10
N ALA A 357 -23.56 10.26 16.13
CA ALA A 357 -22.15 10.41 16.49
C ALA A 357 -21.39 11.30 15.49
N SER A 358 -21.70 11.20 14.20
CA SER A 358 -21.11 12.04 13.15
C SER A 358 -21.50 13.52 13.33
N VAL A 359 -22.76 13.80 13.55
CA VAL A 359 -23.24 15.18 13.75
C VAL A 359 -22.67 15.78 15.04
N SER A 360 -22.68 15.03 16.14
CA SER A 360 -22.17 15.49 17.43
C SER A 360 -20.65 15.44 17.58
N GLN A 361 -19.94 14.80 16.63
CA GLN A 361 -18.50 14.49 16.71
C GLN A 361 -18.12 13.71 17.98
N ASN A 362 -19.07 12.98 18.56
CA ASN A 362 -18.88 12.16 19.76
C ASN A 362 -18.85 10.66 19.41
N THR A 363 -17.69 10.17 19.05
CA THR A 363 -17.51 8.75 18.67
C THR A 363 -17.51 7.79 19.85
N LYS A 364 -17.36 8.29 21.08
CA LYS A 364 -17.38 7.46 22.31
C LYS A 364 -18.76 6.90 22.61
N SER A 365 -19.82 7.46 22.04
CA SER A 365 -21.19 6.93 22.14
C SER A 365 -21.43 5.69 21.30
N LEU A 366 -20.54 5.39 20.35
CA LEU A 366 -20.66 4.22 19.49
C LEU A 366 -20.25 2.94 20.23
N PRO A 367 -20.96 1.81 20.03
CA PRO A 367 -20.55 0.50 20.58
C PRO A 367 -19.12 0.12 20.21
N VAL A 368 -18.71 0.46 18.99
CA VAL A 368 -17.31 0.39 18.53
C VAL A 368 -16.87 1.83 18.26
N PRO A 369 -16.05 2.44 19.13
CA PRO A 369 -15.55 3.79 18.93
C PRO A 369 -14.74 3.93 17.62
N LYS A 370 -14.77 5.11 17.03
CA LYS A 370 -14.05 5.46 15.79
C LYS A 370 -13.13 6.64 16.06
N ILE A 371 -11.85 6.56 15.65
CA ILE A 371 -10.91 7.66 15.92
C ILE A 371 -11.24 8.90 15.10
N LEU A 372 -11.61 8.70 13.84
CA LEU A 372 -12.01 9.78 12.94
C LEU A 372 -13.41 9.49 12.40
N ILE A 373 -14.35 10.40 12.63
CA ILE A 373 -15.68 10.37 12.05
C ILE A 373 -15.90 11.63 11.22
N GLY A 374 -16.35 11.45 10.00
CA GLY A 374 -16.64 12.54 9.08
C GLY A 374 -18.14 12.78 8.90
N ASN A 375 -18.61 12.78 7.67
CA ASN A 375 -20.00 13.07 7.34
C ASN A 375 -20.97 11.94 7.73
N PRO A 376 -22.22 12.28 8.12
CA PRO A 376 -23.26 11.26 8.32
C PRO A 376 -23.70 10.68 6.98
N VAL A 377 -24.25 9.48 6.99
CA VAL A 377 -24.82 8.79 5.81
C VAL A 377 -26.32 9.05 5.77
N VAL A 378 -26.75 10.12 5.08
CA VAL A 378 -28.15 10.62 5.14
C VAL A 378 -28.73 11.05 3.80
N LYS A 379 -27.92 11.08 2.72
CA LYS A 379 -28.37 11.63 1.42
C LYS A 379 -28.50 10.51 0.39
N ALA A 380 -29.73 10.17 0.05
CA ALA A 380 -30.03 9.19 -1.01
C ALA A 380 -29.46 9.64 -2.40
N PRO A 381 -29.19 8.69 -3.30
CA PRO A 381 -29.26 7.24 -3.08
C PRO A 381 -28.14 6.74 -2.17
N PHE A 382 -28.44 5.63 -1.48
CA PHE A 382 -27.50 4.91 -0.62
C PHE A 382 -26.90 3.72 -1.36
N TYR A 383 -25.69 3.34 -0.93
CA TYR A 383 -24.95 2.24 -1.56
C TYR A 383 -24.36 1.31 -0.51
N ALA A 384 -24.35 0.02 -0.81
CA ALA A 384 -23.63 -1.01 -0.05
C ALA A 384 -22.67 -1.77 -0.97
N VAL A 385 -21.40 -1.78 -0.63
CA VAL A 385 -20.37 -2.50 -1.36
C VAL A 385 -19.88 -3.65 -0.49
N PRO A 386 -20.09 -4.91 -0.89
CA PRO A 386 -19.57 -6.05 -0.15
C PRO A 386 -18.05 -6.08 -0.24
N ILE A 387 -17.40 -6.27 0.91
CA ILE A 387 -15.96 -6.31 1.05
C ILE A 387 -15.53 -7.56 1.81
N THR A 388 -14.37 -8.09 1.45
CA THR A 388 -13.71 -9.19 2.16
C THR A 388 -12.22 -8.90 2.31
N THR A 389 -11.56 -9.73 3.12
CA THR A 389 -10.10 -9.68 3.25
C THR A 389 -9.44 -10.34 2.05
N THR A 390 -8.48 -9.64 1.42
CA THR A 390 -7.71 -10.15 0.28
C THR A 390 -6.20 -10.08 0.54
N ILE A 391 -5.43 -11.01 -0.01
CA ILE A 391 -3.95 -10.92 -0.01
C ILE A 391 -3.56 -9.78 -0.93
N HIS A 392 -2.80 -8.81 -0.40
CA HIS A 392 -2.50 -7.58 -1.14
C HIS A 392 -1.02 -7.34 -1.39
N HIS A 393 -0.15 -7.65 -0.43
CA HIS A 393 1.29 -7.40 -0.55
C HIS A 393 2.06 -8.40 0.31
N THR A 394 3.22 -8.85 -0.16
CA THR A 394 4.13 -9.66 0.64
C THR A 394 5.26 -8.77 1.16
N MET A 395 5.45 -8.70 2.49
CA MET A 395 6.52 -7.90 3.09
C MET A 395 7.81 -8.70 3.24
N GLY A 396 7.73 -10.02 3.14
CA GLY A 396 8.89 -10.91 3.11
C GLY A 396 9.45 -11.07 1.72
N GLY A 397 10.73 -11.38 1.66
CA GLY A 397 11.45 -11.57 0.39
C GLY A 397 12.96 -11.71 0.59
N LEU A 398 13.70 -11.41 -0.45
CA LEU A 398 15.16 -11.47 -0.46
C LEU A 398 15.77 -10.48 0.55
N ARG A 399 16.79 -10.94 1.28
CA ARG A 399 17.58 -10.05 2.13
C ARG A 399 18.46 -9.17 1.25
N ILE A 400 18.40 -7.86 1.50
CA ILE A 400 19.25 -6.88 0.83
C ILE A 400 19.94 -5.97 1.85
N ASN A 401 20.99 -5.27 1.43
CA ASN A 401 21.55 -4.15 2.13
C ASN A 401 21.08 -2.82 1.53
N GLU A 402 21.55 -1.69 2.08
CA GLU A 402 21.19 -0.33 1.66
C GLU A 402 21.61 0.00 0.20
N LYS A 403 22.49 -0.81 -0.38
CA LYS A 403 22.92 -0.75 -1.79
C LYS A 403 22.16 -1.72 -2.69
N THR A 404 21.07 -2.30 -2.19
CA THR A 404 20.24 -3.29 -2.91
C THR A 404 20.94 -4.59 -3.29
N GLN A 405 22.17 -4.82 -2.81
CA GLN A 405 22.88 -6.07 -3.02
C GLN A 405 22.18 -7.20 -2.25
N VAL A 406 21.94 -8.32 -2.91
CA VAL A 406 21.33 -9.50 -2.28
C VAL A 406 22.34 -10.15 -1.34
N LEU A 407 21.86 -10.53 -0.15
CA LEU A 407 22.65 -11.18 0.87
C LEU A 407 22.31 -12.67 0.94
N ASP A 408 23.31 -13.50 1.20
CA ASP A 408 23.11 -14.92 1.49
C ASP A 408 22.47 -15.13 2.88
N LYS A 409 22.23 -16.38 3.27
CA LYS A 409 21.68 -16.74 4.58
C LYS A 409 22.55 -16.31 5.77
N ASN A 410 23.85 -16.11 5.54
CA ASN A 410 24.84 -15.71 6.56
C ASN A 410 25.00 -14.18 6.61
N GLY A 411 24.39 -13.42 5.67
CA GLY A 411 24.48 -11.98 5.58
C GLY A 411 25.65 -11.48 4.70
N ASN A 412 26.31 -12.35 3.95
CA ASN A 412 27.35 -11.96 3.01
C ASN A 412 26.71 -11.53 1.68
N VAL A 413 27.32 -10.54 1.01
CA VAL A 413 26.89 -10.10 -0.32
C VAL A 413 27.10 -11.19 -1.36
N ILE A 414 26.09 -11.47 -2.18
CA ILE A 414 26.22 -12.30 -3.39
C ILE A 414 26.70 -11.36 -4.52
N PRO A 415 27.94 -11.50 -5.01
CA PRO A 415 28.50 -10.58 -6.00
C PRO A 415 27.68 -10.55 -7.28
N GLY A 416 27.39 -9.35 -7.79
CA GLY A 416 26.66 -9.15 -9.05
C GLY A 416 25.14 -9.36 -8.97
N LEU A 417 24.59 -9.73 -7.80
CA LEU A 417 23.16 -9.93 -7.62
C LEU A 417 22.54 -8.82 -6.77
N TYR A 418 21.52 -8.17 -7.33
CA TYR A 418 20.79 -7.06 -6.72
C TYR A 418 19.29 -7.36 -6.74
N ALA A 419 18.51 -6.70 -5.86
CA ALA A 419 17.05 -6.82 -5.86
C ALA A 419 16.38 -5.53 -5.40
N ALA A 420 15.20 -5.23 -5.94
CA ALA A 420 14.43 -4.04 -5.57
C ALA A 420 12.91 -4.26 -5.71
N GLY A 421 12.12 -3.57 -4.89
CA GLY A 421 10.68 -3.65 -4.85
C GLY A 421 10.16 -4.87 -4.08
N GLU A 422 8.93 -5.28 -4.32
CA GLU A 422 8.19 -6.28 -3.51
C GLU A 422 8.87 -7.67 -3.39
N ILE A 423 9.85 -7.97 -4.25
CA ILE A 423 10.66 -9.19 -4.12
C ILE A 423 11.60 -9.16 -2.91
N THR A 424 11.83 -7.99 -2.31
CA THR A 424 12.74 -7.80 -1.19
C THR A 424 11.98 -7.80 0.15
N GLY A 425 12.63 -8.24 1.21
CA GLY A 425 12.09 -8.24 2.56
C GLY A 425 12.78 -7.23 3.49
N GLY A 426 12.16 -7.00 4.67
CA GLY A 426 12.73 -6.19 5.73
C GLY A 426 12.31 -4.70 5.72
N ILE A 427 11.83 -4.15 4.62
CA ILE A 427 11.49 -2.72 4.52
C ILE A 427 10.19 -2.40 5.27
N HIS A 428 9.15 -3.22 5.07
CA HIS A 428 7.80 -2.92 5.56
C HIS A 428 7.45 -3.58 6.91
N GLY A 429 8.28 -4.49 7.39
CA GLY A 429 8.03 -5.20 8.65
C GLY A 429 6.75 -6.04 8.62
N GLY A 430 6.01 -6.06 9.72
CA GLY A 430 4.80 -6.89 9.86
C GLY A 430 3.54 -6.33 9.22
N ASN A 431 3.53 -5.08 8.75
CA ASN A 431 2.41 -4.45 8.04
C ASN A 431 2.87 -3.21 7.29
N ARG A 432 2.64 -3.18 5.99
CA ARG A 432 3.02 -2.06 5.12
C ARG A 432 2.02 -0.90 5.23
N LEU A 433 2.50 0.29 5.49
CA LEU A 433 1.69 1.51 5.37
C LEU A 433 1.28 1.75 3.92
N GLY A 434 0.10 2.33 3.74
CA GLY A 434 -0.39 2.73 2.42
C GLY A 434 0.65 3.54 1.65
N ARG A 435 0.69 3.40 0.33
CA ARG A 435 1.59 4.13 -0.60
C ARG A 435 3.09 3.79 -0.50
N ASN A 436 3.58 3.26 0.63
CA ASN A 436 5.00 2.94 0.81
C ASN A 436 5.54 1.91 -0.18
N ALA A 437 4.69 1.07 -0.80
CA ALA A 437 5.16 0.14 -1.83
C ALA A 437 5.72 0.86 -3.06
N LEU A 438 5.07 1.96 -3.51
CA LEU A 438 5.58 2.73 -4.64
C LEU A 438 6.81 3.56 -4.27
N THR A 439 6.87 4.05 -3.03
CA THR A 439 8.09 4.70 -2.51
C THR A 439 9.27 3.73 -2.50
N ASP A 440 9.05 2.51 -1.99
CA ASP A 440 10.05 1.44 -1.95
C ASP A 440 10.59 1.13 -3.35
N LEU A 441 9.71 0.73 -4.27
CA LEU A 441 10.16 0.33 -5.61
C LEU A 441 10.86 1.46 -6.36
N LEU A 442 10.47 2.71 -6.14
CA LEU A 442 11.11 3.86 -6.77
C LEU A 442 12.49 4.13 -6.18
N VAL A 443 12.60 4.19 -4.85
CA VAL A 443 13.87 4.45 -4.16
C VAL A 443 14.87 3.33 -4.40
N PHE A 444 14.50 2.07 -4.10
CA PHE A 444 15.45 0.96 -4.23
C PHE A 444 15.69 0.58 -5.68
N GLY A 445 14.71 0.76 -6.58
CA GLY A 445 14.95 0.63 -8.01
C GLY A 445 15.99 1.64 -8.52
N HIS A 446 15.90 2.89 -8.08
CA HIS A 446 16.87 3.94 -8.42
C HIS A 446 18.26 3.62 -7.86
N ILE A 447 18.36 3.20 -6.60
CA ILE A 447 19.64 2.78 -6.00
C ILE A 447 20.23 1.59 -6.77
N ALA A 448 19.43 0.57 -7.08
CA ALA A 448 19.88 -0.60 -7.82
C ALA A 448 20.47 -0.22 -9.19
N GLY A 449 19.78 0.65 -9.93
CA GLY A 449 20.27 1.13 -11.23
C GLY A 449 21.62 1.85 -11.15
N HIS A 450 21.81 2.69 -10.14
CA HIS A 450 23.09 3.34 -9.87
C HIS A 450 24.20 2.36 -9.49
N GLU A 451 23.90 1.39 -8.63
CA GLU A 451 24.92 0.44 -8.16
C GLU A 451 25.37 -0.51 -9.26
N VAL A 452 24.45 -1.03 -10.11
CA VAL A 452 24.84 -1.93 -11.22
C VAL A 452 25.65 -1.19 -12.29
N ALA A 453 25.40 0.09 -12.53
CA ALA A 453 26.16 0.88 -13.50
C ALA A 453 27.61 1.13 -13.08
N LYS A 454 27.95 1.03 -11.78
CA LYS A 454 29.32 1.17 -11.27
C LYS A 454 30.16 -0.10 -11.46
N VAL A 455 29.55 -1.24 -11.74
CA VAL A 455 30.27 -2.51 -11.93
C VAL A 455 30.92 -2.52 -13.31
N LYS A 456 32.26 -2.33 -13.34
CA LYS A 456 33.07 -2.27 -14.55
C LYS A 456 33.40 -3.66 -15.10
#